data_940ff07015b5e1b255095c2b38150f53
#
_entry.id   940ff07015b5e1b255095c2b38150f53
#
_cell.length_a   1.000
_cell.length_b   1.000
_cell.length_c   1.000
_cell.angle_alpha   90.00
_cell.angle_beta   90.00
_cell.angle_gamma   90.00
#
_symmetry.space_group_name_H-M   'P 1'
#
loop_
_entity.id
_entity.type
_entity.pdbx_description
1 polymer ?
#
loop_
_entity_poly.entity_id
_entity_poly.type
_entity_poly.pdbx_seq_one_letter_code
_entity_poly.pdbx_strand_id
1 'polypeptide(L)'
;ATVRLLPLPEAVCTLLAGFASLRDACAAVSAIIARGIVPAALEMIDDRTIDAVEASVYAAGYPRDARAVLLVELDGPEVSVGSERDRIREICSAGHAVEVRVARDEAERLALWRGRKGAFGAMGRLAPDLYVQDAVVPRTKLPEVVDAIDAAAEACGIRIANILHAGDGN
;
A
#
# COMPACT_ATOMS: atom_id res chain seq x y z
N ALA A 1 18.19 25.43 2.25
CA ALA A 1 17.54 25.29 3.56
C ALA A 1 18.46 24.54 4.51
N THR A 2 18.44 24.88 5.80
CA THR A 2 19.14 24.15 6.86
C THR A 2 18.12 23.30 7.56
N VAL A 3 18.36 21.98 7.66
CA VAL A 3 17.48 21.02 8.32
C VAL A 3 18.26 20.28 9.41
N ARG A 4 17.55 19.89 10.48
CA ARG A 4 18.10 19.02 11.51
C ARG A 4 17.98 17.57 11.04
N LEU A 5 19.08 16.84 11.06
CA LEU A 5 19.07 15.40 10.80
C LEU A 5 18.60 14.65 12.05
N LEU A 6 17.81 13.62 11.84
CA LEU A 6 17.47 12.63 12.86
C LEU A 6 18.46 11.46 12.81
N PRO A 7 18.70 10.75 13.92
CA PRO A 7 19.46 9.50 13.89
C PRO A 7 18.72 8.46 13.03
N LEU A 8 19.47 7.49 12.49
CA LEU A 8 18.86 6.34 11.84
C LEU A 8 18.01 5.55 12.86
N PRO A 9 16.90 4.94 12.45
CA PRO A 9 16.07 4.14 13.32
C PRO A 9 16.84 2.88 13.80
N GLU A 10 16.56 2.43 15.02
CA GLU A 10 17.14 1.21 15.59
C GLU A 10 16.62 -0.04 14.86
N ALA A 11 15.36 -0.02 14.46
CA ALA A 11 14.71 -1.10 13.75
C ALA A 11 13.82 -0.57 12.64
N VAL A 12 13.67 -1.40 11.60
CA VAL A 12 12.73 -1.19 10.49
C VAL A 12 11.97 -2.49 10.30
N CYS A 13 10.66 -2.41 10.10
CA CYS A 13 9.80 -3.56 9.85
C CYS A 13 8.82 -3.24 8.72
N THR A 14 8.80 -4.09 7.69
CA THR A 14 7.86 -3.97 6.59
C THR A 14 6.84 -5.09 6.65
N LEU A 15 5.54 -4.72 6.61
CA LEU A 15 4.42 -5.63 6.51
C LEU A 15 3.75 -5.49 5.14
N LEU A 16 3.23 -6.61 4.66
CA LEU A 16 2.34 -6.66 3.50
C LEU A 16 1.00 -7.26 3.95
N ALA A 17 -0.10 -6.60 3.61
CA ALA A 17 -1.44 -7.13 3.82
C ALA A 17 -2.21 -7.13 2.50
N GLY A 18 -2.72 -8.32 2.11
CA GLY A 18 -3.59 -8.49 0.94
C GLY A 18 -5.06 -8.43 1.35
N PHE A 19 -5.90 -7.81 0.53
CA PHE A 19 -7.33 -7.66 0.77
C PHE A 19 -8.15 -8.09 -0.44
N ALA A 20 -9.34 -8.63 -0.19
CA ALA A 20 -10.30 -9.00 -1.23
C ALA A 20 -11.04 -7.78 -1.83
N SER A 21 -10.91 -6.59 -1.24
CA SER A 21 -11.46 -5.35 -1.77
C SER A 21 -10.56 -4.15 -1.48
N LEU A 22 -10.56 -3.19 -2.38
CA LEU A 22 -9.84 -1.92 -2.21
C LEU A 22 -10.43 -1.12 -1.03
N ARG A 23 -11.76 -1.23 -0.84
CA ARG A 23 -12.48 -0.61 0.27
C ARG A 23 -11.99 -1.09 1.65
N ASP A 24 -11.80 -2.41 1.83
CA ASP A 24 -11.31 -2.97 3.10
C ASP A 24 -9.87 -2.54 3.37
N ALA A 25 -9.03 -2.49 2.34
CA ALA A 25 -7.68 -1.96 2.46
C ALA A 25 -7.68 -0.49 2.91
N CYS A 26 -8.53 0.38 2.33
CA CYS A 26 -8.69 1.77 2.76
C CYS A 26 -9.22 1.89 4.20
N ALA A 27 -10.15 1.01 4.60
CA ALA A 27 -10.65 0.96 5.97
C ALA A 27 -9.55 0.57 6.97
N ALA A 28 -8.67 -0.38 6.59
CA ALA A 28 -7.52 -0.77 7.41
C ALA A 28 -6.54 0.41 7.58
N VAL A 29 -6.26 1.18 6.53
CA VAL A 29 -5.45 2.43 6.61
C VAL A 29 -6.04 3.38 7.65
N SER A 30 -7.33 3.65 7.57
CA SER A 30 -8.03 4.53 8.51
C SER A 30 -7.97 4.00 9.94
N ALA A 31 -8.12 2.69 10.13
CA ALA A 31 -8.08 2.03 11.43
C ALA A 31 -6.67 2.07 12.06
N ILE A 32 -5.60 1.91 11.28
CA ILE A 32 -4.20 2.01 11.73
C ILE A 32 -3.97 3.41 12.31
N ILE A 33 -4.30 4.44 11.56
CA ILE A 33 -4.10 5.83 11.99
C ILE A 33 -5.00 6.18 13.20
N ALA A 34 -6.25 5.71 13.22
CA ALA A 34 -7.17 5.93 14.35
C ALA A 34 -6.68 5.29 15.66
N ARG A 35 -5.82 4.28 15.59
CA ARG A 35 -5.16 3.66 16.77
C ARG A 35 -3.90 4.39 17.21
N GLY A 36 -3.60 5.54 16.59
CA GLY A 36 -2.43 6.37 16.91
C GLY A 36 -1.11 5.80 16.39
N ILE A 37 -1.15 4.84 15.45
CA ILE A 37 0.05 4.32 14.79
C ILE A 37 0.31 5.20 13.56
N VAL A 38 1.52 5.75 13.48
CA VAL A 38 1.98 6.58 12.35
C VAL A 38 3.16 5.88 11.69
N PRO A 39 2.92 5.00 10.71
CA PRO A 39 3.99 4.30 10.01
C PRO A 39 4.90 5.27 9.27
N ALA A 40 6.16 4.88 9.05
CA ALA A 40 7.10 5.60 8.18
C ALA A 40 6.60 5.64 6.73
N ALA A 41 5.87 4.60 6.31
CA ALA A 41 5.16 4.59 5.04
C ALA A 41 3.91 3.70 5.11
N LEU A 42 2.87 4.09 4.37
CA LEU A 42 1.60 3.39 4.27
C LEU A 42 1.10 3.52 2.82
N GLU A 43 1.40 2.50 2.02
CA GLU A 43 1.26 2.51 0.56
C GLU A 43 0.26 1.45 0.11
N MET A 44 -0.51 1.74 -0.91
CA MET A 44 -1.50 0.81 -1.44
C MET A 44 -1.46 0.75 -2.96
N ILE A 45 -1.71 -0.43 -3.51
CA ILE A 45 -1.87 -0.71 -4.93
C ILE A 45 -3.06 -1.63 -5.15
N ASP A 46 -3.75 -1.46 -6.26
CA ASP A 46 -4.87 -2.32 -6.67
C ASP A 46 -4.41 -3.57 -7.44
N ASP A 47 -5.36 -4.45 -7.78
CA ASP A 47 -5.12 -5.70 -8.49
C ASP A 47 -4.48 -5.49 -9.87
N ARG A 48 -4.89 -4.48 -10.62
CA ARG A 48 -4.30 -4.18 -11.94
C ARG A 48 -2.85 -3.77 -11.82
N THR A 49 -2.55 -2.99 -10.80
CA THR A 49 -1.18 -2.61 -10.47
C THR A 49 -0.37 -3.83 -10.02
N ILE A 50 -0.94 -4.70 -9.18
CA ILE A 50 -0.32 -5.96 -8.76
C ILE A 50 0.04 -6.79 -9.99
N ASP A 51 -0.91 -7.01 -10.90
CA ASP A 51 -0.69 -7.79 -12.12
C ASP A 51 0.42 -7.20 -13.00
N ALA A 52 0.43 -5.89 -13.18
CA ALA A 52 1.46 -5.22 -13.97
C ALA A 52 2.85 -5.36 -13.34
N VAL A 53 2.95 -5.19 -12.02
CA VAL A 53 4.21 -5.33 -11.27
C VAL A 53 4.71 -6.77 -11.34
N GLU A 54 3.85 -7.75 -11.04
CA GLU A 54 4.23 -9.17 -11.00
C GLU A 54 4.55 -9.75 -12.38
N ALA A 55 4.08 -9.12 -13.46
CA ALA A 55 4.46 -9.45 -14.84
C ALA A 55 5.73 -8.71 -15.31
N SER A 56 6.35 -7.86 -14.49
CA SER A 56 7.46 -6.99 -14.84
C SER A 56 8.79 -7.44 -14.22
N VAL A 57 9.84 -6.69 -14.46
CA VAL A 57 11.14 -6.85 -13.79
C VAL A 57 11.11 -6.43 -12.31
N TYR A 58 10.00 -5.83 -11.88
CA TYR A 58 9.77 -5.38 -10.51
C TYR A 58 9.03 -6.40 -9.66
N ALA A 59 8.76 -7.60 -10.17
CA ALA A 59 8.05 -8.66 -9.44
C ALA A 59 8.58 -8.79 -8.00
N ALA A 60 7.65 -8.76 -7.04
CA ALA A 60 7.93 -8.67 -5.61
C ALA A 60 7.26 -9.77 -4.78
N GLY A 61 6.49 -10.66 -5.44
CA GLY A 61 5.73 -11.72 -4.79
C GLY A 61 4.47 -11.18 -4.10
N TYR A 62 3.82 -10.19 -4.68
CA TYR A 62 2.51 -9.74 -4.25
C TYR A 62 1.44 -10.81 -4.52
N PRO A 63 0.44 -10.99 -3.62
CA PRO A 63 -0.64 -11.95 -3.83
C PRO A 63 -1.50 -11.53 -5.03
N ARG A 64 -1.51 -12.36 -6.08
CA ARG A 64 -2.24 -12.05 -7.33
C ARG A 64 -3.75 -12.26 -7.23
N ASP A 65 -4.21 -12.92 -6.18
CA ASP A 65 -5.62 -13.12 -5.87
C ASP A 65 -6.20 -12.00 -4.99
N ALA A 66 -5.35 -11.09 -4.51
CA ALA A 66 -5.80 -9.91 -3.79
C ALA A 66 -6.31 -8.81 -4.75
N ARG A 67 -7.38 -8.12 -4.35
CA ARG A 67 -7.88 -6.92 -5.04
C ARG A 67 -7.12 -5.66 -4.66
N ALA A 68 -6.44 -5.69 -3.51
CA ALA A 68 -5.54 -4.63 -3.06
C ALA A 68 -4.43 -5.19 -2.17
N VAL A 69 -3.28 -4.56 -2.22
CA VAL A 69 -2.16 -4.79 -1.30
C VAL A 69 -1.84 -3.49 -0.58
N LEU A 70 -1.75 -3.58 0.74
CA LEU A 70 -1.26 -2.55 1.64
C LEU A 70 0.17 -2.90 2.05
N LEU A 71 1.11 -2.00 1.80
CA LEU A 71 2.49 -2.09 2.24
C LEU A 71 2.71 -1.07 3.35
N VAL A 72 3.14 -1.56 4.52
CA VAL A 72 3.34 -0.75 5.72
C VAL A 72 4.79 -0.84 6.15
N GLU A 73 5.45 0.29 6.34
CA GLU A 73 6.79 0.34 6.93
C GLU A 73 6.75 1.05 8.28
N LEU A 74 7.27 0.39 9.29
CA LEU A 74 7.49 0.92 10.64
C LEU A 74 8.98 1.14 10.83
N ASP A 75 9.32 2.23 11.50
CA ASP A 75 10.69 2.51 11.91
C ASP A 75 10.73 3.13 13.32
N GLY A 76 11.84 2.99 14.01
CA GLY A 76 12.04 3.58 15.34
C GLY A 76 12.70 2.63 16.33
N PRO A 77 12.44 2.81 17.66
CA PRO A 77 12.93 1.91 18.69
C PRO A 77 12.39 0.48 18.51
N GLU A 78 13.22 -0.53 18.67
CA GLU A 78 12.87 -1.93 18.41
C GLU A 78 11.61 -2.39 19.16
N VAL A 79 11.48 -1.99 20.44
CA VAL A 79 10.31 -2.34 21.26
C VAL A 79 9.01 -1.73 20.70
N SER A 80 9.07 -0.49 20.23
CA SER A 80 7.93 0.19 19.63
C SER A 80 7.53 -0.46 18.31
N VAL A 81 8.50 -0.68 17.42
CA VAL A 81 8.30 -1.34 16.12
C VAL A 81 7.67 -2.71 16.30
N GLY A 82 8.14 -3.52 17.27
CA GLY A 82 7.56 -4.84 17.56
C GLY A 82 6.10 -4.76 18.01
N SER A 83 5.78 -3.85 18.93
CA SER A 83 4.42 -3.65 19.42
C SER A 83 3.47 -3.13 18.34
N GLU A 84 3.90 -2.16 17.55
CA GLU A 84 3.09 -1.59 16.48
C GLU A 84 2.87 -2.58 15.33
N ARG A 85 3.86 -3.38 14.98
CA ARG A 85 3.74 -4.49 14.04
C ARG A 85 2.61 -5.43 14.41
N ASP A 86 2.58 -5.89 15.67
CA ASP A 86 1.57 -6.84 16.13
C ASP A 86 0.17 -6.23 16.12
N ARG A 87 0.04 -4.97 16.53
CA ARG A 87 -1.22 -4.21 16.44
C ARG A 87 -1.69 -4.03 14.98
N ILE A 88 -0.79 -3.74 14.05
CA ILE A 88 -1.15 -3.62 12.63
C ILE A 88 -1.62 -4.97 12.07
N ARG A 89 -0.97 -6.07 12.44
CA ARG A 89 -1.42 -7.42 12.04
C ARG A 89 -2.84 -7.69 12.53
N GLU A 90 -3.14 -7.36 13.78
CA GLU A 90 -4.49 -7.51 14.34
C GLU A 90 -5.50 -6.63 13.60
N ILE A 91 -5.18 -5.36 13.32
CA ILE A 91 -6.05 -4.44 12.59
C ILE A 91 -6.35 -4.97 11.19
N CYS A 92 -5.32 -5.39 10.43
CA CYS A 92 -5.49 -5.90 9.08
C CYS A 92 -6.30 -7.21 9.09
N SER A 93 -6.04 -8.12 10.03
CA SER A 93 -6.80 -9.38 10.16
C SER A 93 -8.26 -9.12 10.52
N ALA A 94 -8.53 -8.21 11.45
CA ALA A 94 -9.90 -7.79 11.79
C ALA A 94 -10.60 -7.04 10.64
N GLY A 95 -9.83 -6.38 9.79
CA GLY A 95 -10.27 -5.69 8.56
C GLY A 95 -10.38 -6.58 7.32
N HIS A 96 -10.50 -7.91 7.51
CA HIS A 96 -10.70 -8.90 6.44
C HIS A 96 -9.52 -9.05 5.47
N ALA A 97 -8.29 -8.79 5.93
CA ALA A 97 -7.11 -9.15 5.13
C ALA A 97 -7.09 -10.66 4.88
N VAL A 98 -6.90 -11.04 3.63
CA VAL A 98 -6.77 -12.45 3.21
C VAL A 98 -5.38 -13.00 3.51
N GLU A 99 -4.40 -12.12 3.57
CA GLU A 99 -3.02 -12.42 3.95
C GLU A 99 -2.44 -11.25 4.74
N VAL A 100 -1.67 -11.55 5.79
CA VAL A 100 -0.81 -10.56 6.46
C VAL A 100 0.53 -11.22 6.74
N ARG A 101 1.58 -10.69 6.14
CA ARG A 101 2.95 -11.18 6.35
C ARG A 101 3.91 -10.04 6.68
N VAL A 102 4.95 -10.39 7.41
CA VAL A 102 6.10 -9.52 7.70
C VAL A 102 7.23 -9.94 6.78
N ALA A 103 7.95 -8.99 6.21
CA ALA A 103 9.17 -9.28 5.46
C ALA A 103 10.15 -10.06 6.33
N ARG A 104 10.62 -11.20 5.84
CA ARG A 104 11.46 -12.15 6.59
C ARG A 104 12.88 -11.63 6.81
N ASP A 105 13.33 -10.84 5.86
CA ASP A 105 14.68 -10.31 5.81
C ASP A 105 14.73 -9.01 4.96
N GLU A 106 15.88 -8.39 4.93
CA GLU A 106 16.13 -7.16 4.16
C GLU A 106 15.96 -7.36 2.65
N ALA A 107 16.25 -8.55 2.13
CA ALA A 107 16.10 -8.84 0.71
C ALA A 107 14.61 -8.84 0.30
N GLU A 108 13.75 -9.46 1.10
CA GLU A 108 12.30 -9.42 0.89
C GLU A 108 11.74 -8.01 1.06
N ARG A 109 12.17 -7.28 2.11
CA ARG A 109 11.80 -5.87 2.30
C ARG A 109 12.10 -5.04 1.07
N LEU A 110 13.33 -5.11 0.57
CA LEU A 110 13.75 -4.39 -0.62
C LEU A 110 12.98 -4.82 -1.88
N ALA A 111 12.65 -6.10 -2.01
CA ALA A 111 11.84 -6.60 -3.13
C ALA A 111 10.43 -6.00 -3.10
N LEU A 112 9.75 -6.00 -1.95
CA LEU A 112 8.43 -5.38 -1.77
C LEU A 112 8.45 -3.89 -2.14
N TRP A 113 9.43 -3.15 -1.65
CA TRP A 113 9.58 -1.74 -1.97
C TRP A 113 9.95 -1.49 -3.44
N ARG A 114 10.76 -2.35 -4.05
CA ARG A 114 11.08 -2.28 -5.49
C ARG A 114 9.81 -2.43 -6.31
N GLY A 115 8.93 -3.38 -5.96
CA GLY A 115 7.63 -3.57 -6.61
C GLY A 115 6.78 -2.30 -6.52
N ARG A 116 6.61 -1.75 -5.31
CA ARG A 116 5.82 -0.52 -5.11
C ARG A 116 6.41 0.69 -5.86
N LYS A 117 7.71 0.90 -5.77
CA LYS A 117 8.40 2.01 -6.47
C LYS A 117 8.42 1.84 -7.99
N GLY A 118 8.47 0.59 -8.46
CA GLY A 118 8.42 0.25 -9.88
C GLY A 118 7.02 0.22 -10.47
N ALA A 119 5.97 0.34 -9.65
CA ALA A 119 4.58 0.19 -10.06
C ALA A 119 4.20 1.10 -11.22
N PHE A 120 4.53 2.39 -11.15
CA PHE A 120 4.27 3.32 -12.24
C PHE A 120 4.94 2.89 -13.56
N GLY A 121 6.22 2.48 -13.49
CA GLY A 121 6.95 1.99 -14.67
C GLY A 121 6.36 0.70 -15.24
N ALA A 122 5.72 -0.13 -14.41
CA ALA A 122 5.07 -1.37 -14.84
C ALA A 122 3.77 -1.12 -15.62
N MET A 123 3.13 0.07 -15.47
CA MET A 123 1.86 0.40 -16.13
C MET A 123 1.91 0.34 -17.66
N GLY A 124 3.09 0.56 -18.28
CA GLY A 124 3.28 0.41 -19.72
C GLY A 124 2.94 -0.99 -20.26
N ARG A 125 2.78 -1.99 -19.37
CA ARG A 125 2.30 -3.33 -19.73
C ARG A 125 0.78 -3.40 -19.90
N LEU A 126 0.06 -2.47 -19.29
CA LEU A 126 -1.40 -2.41 -19.36
C LEU A 126 -1.88 -1.68 -20.62
N ALA A 127 -1.17 -0.63 -21.01
CA ALA A 127 -1.48 0.17 -22.19
C ALA A 127 -0.23 0.92 -22.66
N PRO A 128 -0.12 1.22 -23.99
CA PRO A 128 1.01 1.99 -24.52
C PRO A 128 0.96 3.45 -24.06
N ASP A 129 -0.22 3.97 -23.82
CA ASP A 129 -0.44 5.35 -23.37
C ASP A 129 -1.18 5.35 -22.04
N LEU A 130 -0.78 6.25 -21.14
CA LEU A 130 -1.35 6.43 -19.82
C LEU A 130 -1.75 7.89 -19.62
N TYR A 131 -2.94 8.08 -19.07
CA TYR A 131 -3.37 9.38 -18.58
C TYR A 131 -3.33 9.35 -17.04
N VAL A 132 -2.40 10.11 -16.46
CA VAL A 132 -2.19 10.13 -15.02
C VAL A 132 -3.06 11.21 -14.40
N GLN A 133 -3.80 10.83 -13.37
CA GLN A 133 -4.52 11.73 -12.48
C GLN A 133 -3.91 11.65 -11.10
N ASP A 134 -3.64 12.78 -10.50
CA ASP A 134 -3.10 12.90 -9.15
C ASP A 134 -4.07 13.72 -8.31
N ALA A 135 -4.50 13.17 -7.18
CA ALA A 135 -5.51 13.79 -6.32
C ALA A 135 -5.26 13.47 -4.85
N VAL A 136 -5.61 14.41 -3.99
CA VAL A 136 -5.53 14.24 -2.53
C VAL A 136 -6.92 14.37 -1.93
N VAL A 137 -7.29 13.43 -1.08
CA VAL A 137 -8.56 13.43 -0.37
C VAL A 137 -8.33 13.15 1.12
N PRO A 138 -9.24 13.57 2.00
CA PRO A 138 -9.18 13.15 3.40
C PRO A 138 -9.16 11.61 3.48
N ARG A 139 -8.23 11.01 4.23
CA ARG A 139 -8.08 9.55 4.36
C ARG A 139 -9.37 8.81 4.66
N THR A 140 -10.24 9.41 5.48
CA THR A 140 -11.55 8.84 5.82
C THR A 140 -12.50 8.76 4.62
N LYS A 141 -12.19 9.46 3.51
CA LYS A 141 -12.94 9.45 2.26
C LYS A 141 -12.35 8.52 1.20
N LEU A 142 -11.18 7.96 1.43
CA LEU A 142 -10.56 7.03 0.49
C LEU A 142 -11.50 5.89 0.06
N PRO A 143 -12.22 5.18 0.97
CA PRO A 143 -13.14 4.11 0.57
C PRO A 143 -14.23 4.59 -0.40
N GLU A 144 -14.80 5.76 -0.14
CA GLU A 144 -15.87 6.33 -0.99
C GLU A 144 -15.32 6.76 -2.36
N VAL A 145 -14.11 7.32 -2.38
CA VAL A 145 -13.47 7.82 -3.61
C VAL A 145 -13.04 6.67 -4.51
N VAL A 146 -12.44 5.61 -3.97
CA VAL A 146 -12.04 4.46 -4.78
C VAL A 146 -13.25 3.72 -5.35
N ASP A 147 -14.35 3.58 -4.58
CA ASP A 147 -15.61 3.04 -5.08
C ASP A 147 -16.17 3.88 -6.24
N ALA A 148 -16.11 5.23 -6.13
CA ALA A 148 -16.57 6.13 -7.17
C ALA A 148 -15.68 6.08 -8.43
N ILE A 149 -14.35 5.93 -8.26
CA ILE A 149 -13.43 5.74 -9.37
C ILE A 149 -13.72 4.44 -10.11
N ASP A 150 -13.92 3.33 -9.40
CA ASP A 150 -14.25 2.04 -10.00
C ASP A 150 -15.59 2.10 -10.77
N ALA A 151 -16.62 2.71 -10.17
CA ALA A 151 -17.91 2.90 -10.83
C ALA A 151 -17.82 3.78 -12.10
N ALA A 152 -17.03 4.85 -12.05
CA ALA A 152 -16.80 5.72 -13.20
C ALA A 152 -16.02 4.99 -14.31
N ALA A 153 -15.01 4.20 -13.94
CA ALA A 153 -14.26 3.39 -14.89
C ALA A 153 -15.16 2.39 -15.64
N GLU A 154 -16.03 1.70 -14.89
CA GLU A 154 -17.00 0.76 -15.45
C GLU A 154 -17.99 1.47 -16.39
N ALA A 155 -18.58 2.58 -15.94
CA ALA A 155 -19.55 3.35 -16.75
C ALA A 155 -18.96 3.90 -18.05
N CYS A 156 -17.67 4.27 -18.04
CA CYS A 156 -16.96 4.80 -19.20
C CYS A 156 -16.28 3.71 -20.07
N GLY A 157 -16.24 2.46 -19.61
CA GLY A 157 -15.54 1.37 -20.28
C GLY A 157 -14.02 1.55 -20.33
N ILE A 158 -13.43 2.26 -19.36
CA ILE A 158 -11.99 2.52 -19.28
C ILE A 158 -11.33 1.66 -18.19
N ARG A 159 -10.05 1.39 -18.37
CA ARG A 159 -9.26 0.70 -17.33
C ARG A 159 -8.56 1.74 -16.47
N ILE A 160 -8.75 1.64 -15.16
CA ILE A 160 -8.06 2.48 -14.17
C ILE A 160 -7.21 1.57 -13.29
N ALA A 161 -6.00 1.97 -12.98
CA ALA A 161 -5.12 1.35 -12.01
C ALA A 161 -4.81 2.37 -10.91
N ASN A 162 -4.92 1.96 -9.65
CA ASN A 162 -4.78 2.84 -8.49
C ASN A 162 -3.48 2.53 -7.75
N ILE A 163 -2.70 3.58 -7.51
CA ILE A 163 -1.48 3.57 -6.73
C ILE A 163 -1.61 4.70 -5.73
N LEU A 164 -1.65 4.39 -4.43
CA LEU A 164 -1.95 5.39 -3.41
C LEU A 164 -0.84 5.50 -2.37
N HIS A 165 -0.52 6.75 -2.01
CA HIS A 165 0.12 7.09 -0.75
C HIS A 165 -0.97 7.15 0.32
N ALA A 166 -1.44 5.97 0.75
CA ALA A 166 -2.67 5.83 1.53
C ALA A 166 -2.57 6.51 2.91
N GLY A 167 -1.34 6.64 3.45
CA GLY A 167 -1.08 7.37 4.70
C GLY A 167 -1.42 8.86 4.61
N ASP A 168 -1.30 9.46 3.44
CA ASP A 168 -1.51 10.90 3.19
C ASP A 168 -2.85 11.19 2.50
N GLY A 169 -3.51 10.17 1.97
CA GLY A 169 -4.76 10.32 1.22
C GLY A 169 -4.55 10.72 -0.25
N ASN A 170 -3.37 10.45 -0.79
CA ASN A 170 -2.98 10.72 -2.18
C ASN A 170 -2.95 9.45 -3.00
#